data_ec6f402c52204924f8641e04f429e505
#
_entry.id   ec6f402c52204924f8641e04f429e505
#
_cell.length_a   1.000
_cell.length_b   1.000
_cell.length_c   1.000
_cell.angle_alpha   90.00
_cell.angle_beta   90.00
_cell.angle_gamma   90.00
#
_symmetry.space_group_name_H-M   'P 1'
#
loop_
_entity.id
_entity.type
_entity.pdbx_description
1 polymer ?
#
loop_
_entity_poly.entity_id
_entity_poly.type
_entity_poly.pdbx_seq_one_letter_code
_entity_poly.pdbx_strand_id
1 'polypeptide(L)'
;MLLYGKTVNVLIKTQTCLWYTGAGSRLVRMIVTRDPSGRIEDRAYFSTNAEMSPEKIPQSFSLRWTQEEMHRNVKQHMGLEKPQNGWWRRPKGRRRNKKVPGPQPHKERGEKAVTRTVPFILTLYGLVVLWYFGNDSVREEINRARNLSPWYREKCEPSFCDMVAALRRHLWTEWNFSEPSTEQHAQNLNTALLDWLCVA
;
A
#
# COMPACT_ATOMS: atom_id res chain seq x y z
N MET A 1 10.45 0.08 -21.62
CA MET A 1 9.17 -0.34 -21.02
C MET A 1 9.04 0.18 -19.59
N LEU A 2 7.83 0.24 -19.06
CA LEU A 2 7.59 0.62 -17.66
C LEU A 2 7.68 -0.63 -16.78
N LEU A 3 8.62 -0.65 -15.81
CA LEU A 3 8.78 -1.71 -14.81
C LEU A 3 8.96 -1.09 -13.44
N TYR A 4 8.17 -1.52 -12.45
CA TYR A 4 8.23 -1.03 -11.07
C TYR A 4 8.16 0.51 -10.96
N GLY A 5 7.29 1.14 -11.77
CA GLY A 5 7.13 2.59 -11.81
C GLY A 5 8.23 3.36 -12.54
N LYS A 6 9.25 2.69 -13.10
CA LYS A 6 10.37 3.33 -13.81
C LYS A 6 10.39 2.94 -15.29
N THR A 7 10.66 3.92 -16.14
CA THR A 7 10.90 3.65 -17.57
C THR A 7 12.33 3.14 -17.74
N VAL A 8 12.45 1.90 -18.22
CA VAL A 8 13.75 1.22 -18.42
C VAL A 8 13.86 0.63 -19.82
N ASN A 9 15.08 0.62 -20.34
CA ASN A 9 15.42 -0.08 -21.58
C ASN A 9 16.01 -1.44 -21.21
N VAL A 10 15.31 -2.50 -21.56
CA VAL A 10 15.74 -3.87 -21.28
C VAL A 10 15.82 -4.69 -22.54
N LEU A 11 16.79 -5.57 -22.59
CA LEU A 11 16.87 -6.62 -23.59
C LEU A 11 15.93 -7.76 -23.17
N ILE A 12 15.17 -8.29 -24.12
CA ILE A 12 14.23 -9.38 -23.89
C ILE A 12 14.63 -10.56 -24.75
N LYS A 13 14.80 -11.72 -24.12
CA LYS A 13 14.86 -13.02 -24.80
C LYS A 13 13.59 -13.79 -24.47
N THR A 14 12.89 -14.28 -25.51
CA THR A 14 11.65 -15.05 -25.31
C THR A 14 11.76 -16.41 -25.95
N GLN A 15 11.15 -17.40 -25.31
CA GLN A 15 11.03 -18.77 -25.82
C GLN A 15 9.75 -19.39 -25.30
N THR A 16 9.08 -20.19 -26.16
CA THR A 16 7.96 -21.02 -25.75
C THR A 16 8.48 -22.41 -25.40
N CYS A 17 8.10 -22.93 -24.25
CA CYS A 17 8.56 -24.22 -23.76
C CYS A 17 7.44 -24.96 -22.98
N LEU A 18 7.67 -26.22 -22.70
CA LEU A 18 6.84 -27.01 -21.79
C LEU A 18 7.49 -26.98 -20.39
N TRP A 19 6.67 -26.68 -19.39
CA TRP A 19 7.10 -26.72 -17.99
C TRP A 19 6.25 -27.71 -17.20
N TYR A 20 6.60 -28.98 -17.28
CA TYR A 20 5.81 -30.09 -16.74
C TYR A 20 5.50 -29.98 -15.26
N THR A 21 6.46 -29.53 -14.45
CA THR A 21 6.30 -29.42 -12.99
C THR A 21 5.43 -28.22 -12.57
N GLY A 22 5.37 -27.17 -13.37
CA GLY A 22 4.64 -25.94 -13.00
C GLY A 22 3.36 -25.73 -13.77
N ALA A 23 3.27 -26.20 -15.03
CA ALA A 23 2.14 -25.96 -15.93
C ALA A 23 1.61 -27.23 -16.60
N GLY A 24 2.09 -28.40 -16.26
CA GLY A 24 1.74 -29.67 -16.87
C GLY A 24 2.11 -29.71 -18.36
N SER A 25 1.18 -30.19 -19.20
CA SER A 25 1.36 -30.28 -20.66
C SER A 25 1.07 -28.96 -21.40
N ARG A 26 0.85 -27.86 -20.68
CA ARG A 26 0.57 -26.56 -21.32
C ARG A 26 1.86 -25.87 -21.76
N LEU A 27 1.79 -25.26 -22.95
CA LEU A 27 2.85 -24.38 -23.40
C LEU A 27 2.90 -23.13 -22.52
N VAL A 28 4.08 -22.76 -22.10
CA VAL A 28 4.35 -21.51 -21.39
C VAL A 28 5.32 -20.66 -22.19
N ARG A 29 5.11 -19.36 -22.18
CA ARG A 29 6.08 -18.40 -22.71
C ARG A 29 7.04 -18.01 -21.58
N MET A 30 8.30 -18.31 -21.78
CA MET A 30 9.38 -17.88 -20.90
C MET A 30 10.02 -16.61 -21.47
N ILE A 31 10.32 -15.67 -20.61
CA ILE A 31 10.99 -14.42 -20.95
C ILE A 31 12.10 -14.18 -19.95
N VAL A 32 13.27 -13.84 -20.46
CA VAL A 32 14.38 -13.35 -19.65
C VAL A 32 14.62 -11.89 -20.03
N THR A 33 14.66 -11.04 -19.01
CA THR A 33 14.95 -9.61 -19.16
C THR A 33 16.34 -9.31 -18.61
N ARG A 34 17.08 -8.46 -19.32
CA ARG A 34 18.37 -7.92 -18.90
C ARG A 34 18.39 -6.42 -19.08
N ASP A 35 18.71 -5.69 -18.04
CA ASP A 35 19.01 -4.26 -18.09
C ASP A 35 20.50 -4.05 -18.34
N PRO A 36 20.91 -3.54 -19.52
CA PRO A 36 22.33 -3.25 -19.81
C PRO A 36 22.95 -2.21 -18.87
N SER A 37 22.11 -1.36 -18.25
CA SER A 37 22.57 -0.35 -17.28
C SER A 37 22.76 -0.89 -15.86
N GLY A 38 22.36 -2.12 -15.59
CA GLY A 38 22.51 -2.79 -14.29
C GLY A 38 21.62 -2.23 -13.17
N ARG A 39 20.64 -1.39 -13.49
CA ARG A 39 19.68 -0.82 -12.50
C ARG A 39 18.65 -1.82 -12.04
N ILE A 40 18.37 -2.84 -12.88
CA ILE A 40 17.44 -3.92 -12.59
C ILE A 40 18.17 -5.24 -12.82
N GLU A 41 18.01 -6.17 -11.89
CA GLU A 41 18.59 -7.51 -11.98
C GLU A 41 17.98 -8.31 -13.15
N ASP A 42 18.76 -9.20 -13.74
CA ASP A 42 18.29 -10.18 -14.71
C ASP A 42 17.18 -11.03 -14.08
N ARG A 43 16.03 -11.14 -14.74
CA ARG A 43 14.89 -11.91 -14.24
C ARG A 43 14.24 -12.73 -15.34
N ALA A 44 13.81 -13.93 -14.93
CA ALA A 44 12.98 -14.79 -15.76
C ALA A 44 11.51 -14.69 -15.36
N TYR A 45 10.63 -14.57 -16.34
CA TYR A 45 9.19 -14.54 -16.17
C TYR A 45 8.54 -15.63 -17.02
N PHE A 46 7.39 -16.12 -16.56
CA PHE A 46 6.61 -17.13 -17.24
C PHE A 46 5.17 -16.68 -17.39
N SER A 47 4.57 -17.01 -18.54
CA SER A 47 3.15 -16.82 -18.77
C SER A 47 2.54 -18.12 -19.31
N THR A 48 1.41 -18.51 -18.73
CA THR A 48 0.57 -19.61 -19.27
C THR A 48 -0.21 -19.22 -20.51
N ASN A 49 -0.25 -17.93 -20.82
CA ASN A 49 -0.74 -17.42 -22.09
C ASN A 49 0.45 -17.27 -23.04
N ALA A 50 0.62 -18.25 -23.94
CA ALA A 50 1.70 -18.27 -24.93
C ALA A 50 1.60 -17.14 -25.98
N GLU A 51 0.41 -16.58 -26.17
CA GLU A 51 0.15 -15.51 -27.14
C GLU A 51 0.36 -14.10 -26.57
N MET A 52 0.58 -13.99 -25.24
CA MET A 52 0.84 -12.69 -24.61
C MET A 52 2.14 -12.08 -25.16
N SER A 53 2.12 -10.79 -25.52
CA SER A 53 3.34 -10.12 -26.02
C SER A 53 4.47 -10.16 -24.99
N PRO A 54 5.73 -10.32 -25.43
CA PRO A 54 6.88 -10.42 -24.54
C PRO A 54 7.00 -9.25 -23.57
N GLU A 55 6.65 -8.04 -23.97
CA GLU A 55 6.74 -6.82 -23.16
C GLU A 55 5.66 -6.78 -22.07
N LYS A 56 4.47 -7.30 -22.36
CA LYS A 56 3.35 -7.31 -21.42
C LYS A 56 3.60 -8.21 -20.21
N ILE A 57 4.35 -9.30 -20.37
CA ILE A 57 4.56 -10.26 -19.29
C ILE A 57 5.32 -9.62 -18.10
N PRO A 58 6.52 -9.02 -18.29
CA PRO A 58 7.22 -8.37 -17.19
C PRO A 58 6.46 -7.12 -16.66
N GLN A 59 5.74 -6.39 -17.52
CA GLN A 59 4.89 -5.28 -17.10
C GLN A 59 3.77 -5.75 -16.18
N SER A 60 3.04 -6.80 -16.56
CA SER A 60 1.96 -7.37 -15.74
C SER A 60 2.50 -7.91 -14.40
N PHE A 61 3.69 -8.50 -14.40
CA PHE A 61 4.34 -8.97 -13.18
C PHE A 61 4.73 -7.81 -12.27
N SER A 62 5.21 -6.69 -12.84
CA SER A 62 5.57 -5.51 -12.04
C SER A 62 4.36 -4.88 -11.35
N LEU A 63 3.16 -4.94 -11.96
CA LEU A 63 1.91 -4.47 -11.36
C LEU A 63 1.49 -5.31 -10.14
N ARG A 64 1.89 -6.59 -10.07
CA ARG A 64 1.64 -7.43 -8.90
C ARG A 64 2.29 -6.86 -7.65
N TRP A 65 3.48 -6.28 -7.77
CA TRP A 65 4.16 -5.64 -6.65
C TRP A 65 3.34 -4.50 -6.03
N THR A 66 2.65 -3.73 -6.87
CA THR A 66 1.74 -2.68 -6.40
C THR A 66 0.60 -3.24 -5.55
N GLN A 67 0.08 -4.43 -5.90
CA GLN A 67 -0.94 -5.10 -5.08
C GLN A 67 -0.37 -5.57 -3.74
N GLU A 68 0.85 -6.13 -3.73
CA GLU A 68 1.52 -6.56 -2.49
C GLU A 68 1.77 -5.36 -1.56
N GLU A 69 2.20 -4.22 -2.11
CA GLU A 69 2.33 -2.97 -1.36
C GLU A 69 0.99 -2.46 -0.82
N MET A 70 -0.05 -2.47 -1.63
CA MET A 70 -1.41 -2.12 -1.18
C MET A 70 -1.83 -3.02 -0.02
N HIS A 71 -1.70 -4.35 -0.14
CA HIS A 71 -2.04 -5.29 0.93
C HIS A 71 -1.23 -5.03 2.21
N ARG A 72 0.06 -4.76 2.09
CA ARG A 72 0.91 -4.38 3.21
C ARG A 72 0.40 -3.10 3.89
N ASN A 73 0.12 -2.06 3.11
CA ASN A 73 -0.33 -0.78 3.60
C ASN A 73 -1.69 -0.87 4.31
N VAL A 74 -2.66 -1.58 3.73
CA VAL A 74 -3.98 -1.74 4.37
C VAL A 74 -3.93 -2.59 5.63
N LYS A 75 -3.01 -3.56 5.72
CA LYS A 75 -2.76 -4.32 6.96
C LYS A 75 -2.14 -3.45 8.05
N GLN A 76 -1.12 -2.69 7.71
CA GLN A 76 -0.36 -1.89 8.67
C GLN A 76 -1.12 -0.64 9.13
N HIS A 77 -1.75 0.07 8.23
CA HIS A 77 -2.31 1.40 8.50
C HIS A 77 -3.84 1.43 8.62
N MET A 78 -4.53 0.48 8.01
CA MET A 78 -6.01 0.49 7.97
C MET A 78 -6.64 -0.68 8.73
N GLY A 79 -5.84 -1.57 9.31
CA GLY A 79 -6.32 -2.64 10.17
C GLY A 79 -7.11 -3.74 9.45
N LEU A 80 -6.73 -4.09 8.21
CA LEU A 80 -7.39 -5.14 7.42
C LEU A 80 -7.53 -6.48 8.18
N GLU A 81 -6.57 -6.81 9.04
CA GLU A 81 -6.58 -8.06 9.82
C GLU A 81 -7.33 -7.95 11.17
N LYS A 82 -7.73 -6.74 11.58
CA LYS A 82 -8.43 -6.54 12.86
C LYS A 82 -9.73 -7.33 12.99
N PRO A 83 -10.59 -7.46 11.97
CA PRO A 83 -11.78 -8.27 12.05
C PRO A 83 -11.50 -9.75 12.35
N GLN A 84 -10.34 -10.27 11.93
CA GLN A 84 -9.93 -11.64 12.18
C GLN A 84 -9.16 -11.79 13.49
N ASN A 85 -8.21 -10.88 13.78
CA ASN A 85 -7.22 -11.02 14.85
C ASN A 85 -7.54 -10.21 16.10
N GLY A 86 -8.18 -9.04 15.97
CA GLY A 86 -8.45 -8.14 17.09
C GLY A 86 -9.41 -8.72 18.13
N TRP A 87 -10.32 -9.57 17.71
CA TRP A 87 -11.40 -10.14 18.51
C TRP A 87 -10.97 -11.37 19.32
N TRP A 88 -9.78 -11.89 19.07
CA TRP A 88 -9.22 -13.08 19.70
C TRP A 88 -8.09 -12.78 20.68
N ARG A 89 -7.74 -11.51 20.88
CA ARG A 89 -6.71 -11.15 21.85
C ARG A 89 -7.21 -11.49 23.27
N ARG A 90 -6.56 -12.48 23.86
CA ARG A 90 -6.77 -12.80 25.28
C ARG A 90 -6.31 -11.62 26.12
N PRO A 91 -7.12 -11.13 27.08
CA PRO A 91 -6.65 -10.13 28.04
C PRO A 91 -5.41 -10.67 28.76
N LYS A 92 -4.35 -9.87 28.85
CA LYS A 92 -3.16 -10.22 29.64
C LYS A 92 -3.59 -10.56 31.07
N GLY A 93 -3.15 -11.71 31.62
CA GLY A 93 -3.34 -12.09 33.02
C GLY A 93 -4.61 -12.90 33.35
N ARG A 94 -5.45 -13.26 32.40
CA ARG A 94 -6.62 -14.13 32.68
C ARG A 94 -6.36 -15.58 32.34
N ARG A 95 -6.82 -16.49 33.25
CA ARG A 95 -6.75 -17.96 33.10
C ARG A 95 -7.31 -18.43 31.75
N ARG A 96 -6.71 -19.49 31.22
CA ARG A 96 -6.79 -20.05 29.88
C ARG A 96 -8.22 -20.31 29.33
N ASN A 97 -9.26 -20.31 30.15
CA ASN A 97 -10.59 -20.81 29.81
C ASN A 97 -11.70 -19.78 29.60
N LYS A 98 -11.44 -18.47 29.68
CA LYS A 98 -12.47 -17.48 29.34
C LYS A 98 -12.34 -17.06 27.88
N LYS A 99 -13.32 -17.49 27.07
CA LYS A 99 -13.48 -16.97 25.69
C LYS A 99 -13.76 -15.49 25.76
N VAL A 100 -13.00 -14.71 24.99
CA VAL A 100 -13.26 -13.28 24.84
C VAL A 100 -14.54 -13.10 24.03
N PRO A 101 -15.52 -12.32 24.51
CA PRO A 101 -16.73 -12.05 23.73
C PRO A 101 -16.37 -11.29 22.46
N GLY A 102 -16.83 -11.76 21.32
CA GLY A 102 -16.63 -11.17 20.00
C GLY A 102 -17.12 -12.11 18.90
N PRO A 103 -17.34 -11.63 17.67
CA PRO A 103 -17.73 -12.50 16.58
C PRO A 103 -16.61 -13.50 16.32
N GLN A 104 -17.01 -14.77 16.30
CA GLN A 104 -16.09 -15.85 15.95
C GLN A 104 -16.00 -15.93 14.43
N PRO A 105 -14.81 -16.17 13.83
CA PRO A 105 -14.63 -16.25 12.38
C PRO A 105 -15.54 -17.26 11.69
N HIS A 106 -15.90 -18.34 12.39
CA HIS A 106 -16.77 -19.42 11.90
C HIS A 106 -18.26 -19.14 12.04
N LYS A 107 -18.64 -18.00 12.61
CA LYS A 107 -20.05 -17.63 12.74
C LYS A 107 -20.41 -16.60 11.68
N GLU A 108 -21.67 -16.60 11.26
CA GLU A 108 -22.23 -15.70 10.27
C GLU A 108 -21.85 -14.21 10.49
N ARG A 109 -21.79 -13.76 11.75
CA ARG A 109 -21.34 -12.39 12.08
C ARG A 109 -19.88 -12.14 11.77
N GLY A 110 -19.01 -13.13 11.99
CA GLY A 110 -17.58 -13.03 11.66
C GLY A 110 -17.35 -13.01 10.15
N GLU A 111 -18.06 -13.85 9.43
CA GLU A 111 -18.04 -13.89 7.97
C GLU A 111 -18.54 -12.57 7.37
N LYS A 112 -19.67 -12.03 7.86
CA LYS A 112 -20.18 -10.72 7.46
C LYS A 112 -19.20 -9.59 7.78
N ALA A 113 -18.49 -9.65 8.91
CA ALA A 113 -17.48 -8.67 9.26
C ALA A 113 -16.33 -8.67 8.25
N VAL A 114 -15.81 -9.84 7.87
CA VAL A 114 -14.72 -9.97 6.89
C VAL A 114 -15.18 -9.53 5.50
N THR A 115 -16.31 -10.06 5.03
CA THR A 115 -16.82 -9.79 3.66
C THR A 115 -17.17 -8.32 3.42
N ARG A 116 -17.55 -7.58 4.47
CA ARG A 116 -17.85 -6.14 4.36
C ARG A 116 -16.63 -5.27 4.59
N THR A 117 -15.77 -5.64 5.52
CA THR A 117 -14.61 -4.81 5.90
C THR A 117 -13.55 -4.79 4.82
N VAL A 118 -13.29 -5.92 4.16
CA VAL A 118 -12.26 -6.00 3.11
C VAL A 118 -12.55 -5.05 1.95
N PRO A 119 -13.71 -5.12 1.25
CA PRO A 119 -13.99 -4.21 0.14
C PRO A 119 -14.06 -2.74 0.60
N PHE A 120 -14.60 -2.48 1.79
CA PHE A 120 -14.65 -1.12 2.35
C PHE A 120 -13.24 -0.53 2.54
N ILE A 121 -12.32 -1.28 3.15
CA ILE A 121 -10.94 -0.83 3.37
C ILE A 121 -10.22 -0.62 2.04
N LEU A 122 -10.39 -1.51 1.06
CA LEU A 122 -9.76 -1.35 -0.25
C LEU A 122 -10.29 -0.12 -0.99
N THR A 123 -11.60 0.13 -0.91
CA THR A 123 -12.21 1.35 -1.47
C THR A 123 -11.65 2.60 -0.78
N LEU A 124 -11.60 2.60 0.55
CA LEU A 124 -11.06 3.71 1.32
C LEU A 124 -9.58 3.96 1.02
N TYR A 125 -8.78 2.91 0.86
CA TYR A 125 -7.39 3.03 0.39
C TYR A 125 -7.30 3.76 -0.95
N GLY A 126 -8.11 3.33 -1.93
CA GLY A 126 -8.17 3.99 -3.24
C GLY A 126 -8.57 5.46 -3.15
N LEU A 127 -9.58 5.78 -2.32
CA LEU A 127 -10.03 7.16 -2.11
C LEU A 127 -8.93 8.03 -1.48
N VAL A 128 -8.18 7.53 -0.50
CA VAL A 128 -7.05 8.26 0.11
C VAL A 128 -5.98 8.57 -0.94
N VAL A 129 -5.63 7.59 -1.77
CA VAL A 129 -4.64 7.77 -2.84
C VAL A 129 -5.12 8.80 -3.86
N LEU A 130 -6.36 8.67 -4.33
CA LEU A 130 -6.95 9.60 -5.31
C LEU A 130 -7.05 11.02 -4.74
N TRP A 131 -7.50 11.16 -3.49
CA TRP A 131 -7.56 12.44 -2.80
C TRP A 131 -6.17 13.09 -2.70
N TYR A 132 -5.16 12.31 -2.30
CA TYR A 132 -3.79 12.82 -2.13
C TYR A 132 -3.22 13.36 -3.44
N PHE A 133 -3.33 12.60 -4.53
CA PHE A 133 -2.83 13.02 -5.84
C PHE A 133 -3.73 14.04 -6.56
N GLY A 134 -4.97 14.22 -6.11
CA GLY A 134 -5.85 15.28 -6.56
C GLY A 134 -5.56 16.66 -5.94
N ASN A 135 -4.68 16.73 -4.93
CA ASN A 135 -4.29 17.98 -4.31
C ASN A 135 -3.01 18.54 -4.95
N ASP A 136 -2.94 19.85 -5.12
CA ASP A 136 -1.78 20.56 -5.68
C ASP A 136 -0.58 20.60 -4.73
N SER A 137 -0.77 20.23 -3.45
CA SER A 137 0.22 20.34 -2.37
C SER A 137 1.14 19.11 -2.21
N VAL A 138 1.13 18.16 -3.14
CA VAL A 138 1.92 16.90 -3.05
C VAL A 138 3.41 17.16 -2.77
N ARG A 139 4.00 18.16 -3.42
CA ARG A 139 5.42 18.54 -3.21
C ARG A 139 5.67 19.05 -1.81
N GLU A 140 4.77 19.87 -1.29
CA GLU A 140 4.88 20.43 0.05
C GLU A 140 4.79 19.34 1.11
N GLU A 141 3.88 18.38 0.92
CA GLU A 141 3.71 17.24 1.80
C GLU A 141 4.95 16.30 1.78
N ILE A 142 5.58 16.08 0.65
CA ILE A 142 6.84 15.32 0.57
C ILE A 142 7.96 16.06 1.30
N ASN A 143 8.07 17.38 1.13
CA ASN A 143 9.07 18.18 1.84
C ASN A 143 8.82 18.19 3.34
N ARG A 144 7.57 18.26 3.78
CA ARG A 144 7.19 18.15 5.18
C ARG A 144 7.59 16.78 5.75
N ALA A 145 7.30 15.70 5.04
CA ALA A 145 7.68 14.35 5.45
C ALA A 145 9.22 14.18 5.58
N ARG A 146 10.00 14.81 4.68
CA ARG A 146 11.48 14.85 4.79
C ARG A 146 11.95 15.57 6.04
N ASN A 147 11.35 16.71 6.36
CA ASN A 147 11.72 17.52 7.52
C ASN A 147 11.41 16.79 8.83
N LEU A 148 10.29 16.08 8.90
CA LEU A 148 9.88 15.31 10.07
C LEU A 148 10.66 13.99 10.23
N SER A 149 11.26 13.49 9.16
CA SER A 149 12.01 12.23 9.13
C SER A 149 13.41 12.42 8.58
N PRO A 150 14.39 12.86 9.41
CA PRO A 150 15.75 13.20 8.96
C PRO A 150 16.49 12.07 8.22
N TRP A 151 16.09 10.81 8.46
CA TRP A 151 16.64 9.62 7.79
C TRP A 151 16.11 9.42 6.37
N TYR A 152 15.05 10.15 5.96
CA TYR A 152 14.47 10.07 4.62
C TYR A 152 14.80 11.29 3.75
N ARG A 153 16.01 11.82 3.84
CA ARG A 153 16.44 13.05 3.12
C ARG A 153 16.26 12.98 1.60
N GLU A 154 16.42 11.80 1.01
CA GLU A 154 16.32 11.58 -0.45
C GLU A 154 14.94 11.10 -0.90
N LYS A 155 13.94 11.16 -0.04
CA LYS A 155 12.60 10.72 -0.38
C LYS A 155 12.01 11.58 -1.49
N CYS A 156 11.72 10.98 -2.64
CA CYS A 156 11.15 11.64 -3.82
C CYS A 156 9.67 11.34 -4.02
N GLU A 157 9.19 10.23 -3.43
CA GLU A 157 7.84 9.73 -3.61
C GLU A 157 7.14 9.59 -2.24
N PRO A 158 5.83 9.89 -2.15
CA PRO A 158 5.09 9.73 -0.91
C PRO A 158 4.87 8.25 -0.59
N SER A 159 4.96 7.87 0.67
CA SER A 159 4.44 6.59 1.16
C SER A 159 2.95 6.71 1.50
N PHE A 160 2.25 5.59 1.62
CA PHE A 160 0.85 5.61 2.05
C PHE A 160 0.70 6.21 3.46
N CYS A 161 1.69 6.04 4.32
CA CYS A 161 1.72 6.67 5.65
C CYS A 161 1.69 8.21 5.54
N ASP A 162 2.45 8.80 4.61
CA ASP A 162 2.43 10.25 4.38
C ASP A 162 1.07 10.72 3.87
N MET A 163 0.45 9.95 2.98
CA MET A 163 -0.88 10.26 2.45
C MET A 163 -1.94 10.27 3.57
N VAL A 164 -1.88 9.27 4.47
CA VAL A 164 -2.79 9.22 5.63
C VAL A 164 -2.51 10.36 6.60
N ALA A 165 -1.25 10.72 6.83
CA ALA A 165 -0.88 11.84 7.68
C ALA A 165 -1.36 13.17 7.10
N ALA A 166 -1.23 13.37 5.78
CA ALA A 166 -1.75 14.53 5.08
C ALA A 166 -3.29 14.63 5.20
N LEU A 167 -4.00 13.51 4.99
CA LEU A 167 -5.45 13.46 5.13
C LEU A 167 -5.89 13.79 6.58
N ARG A 168 -5.20 13.25 7.58
CA ARG A 168 -5.49 13.56 8.98
C ARG A 168 -5.34 15.05 9.27
N ARG A 169 -4.26 15.69 8.78
CA ARG A 169 -4.06 17.14 8.93
C ARG A 169 -5.18 17.92 8.29
N HIS A 170 -5.54 17.58 7.05
CA HIS A 170 -6.61 18.23 6.31
C HIS A 170 -7.95 18.15 7.06
N LEU A 171 -8.38 16.96 7.44
CA LEU A 171 -9.62 16.75 8.19
C LEU A 171 -9.60 17.45 9.54
N TRP A 172 -8.47 17.44 10.25
CA TRP A 172 -8.33 18.13 11.52
C TRP A 172 -8.47 19.65 11.36
N THR A 173 -7.84 20.20 10.33
CA THR A 173 -7.91 21.64 10.03
C THR A 173 -9.33 22.05 9.67
N GLU A 174 -10.03 21.30 8.83
CA GLU A 174 -11.40 21.61 8.44
C GLU A 174 -12.39 21.50 9.63
N TRP A 175 -12.25 20.48 10.47
CA TRP A 175 -13.23 20.24 11.54
C TRP A 175 -13.02 21.08 12.79
N ASN A 176 -11.76 21.40 13.11
CA ASN A 176 -11.45 22.07 14.38
C ASN A 176 -11.06 23.53 14.23
N PHE A 177 -10.71 23.98 13.01
CA PHE A 177 -10.17 25.32 12.78
C PHE A 177 -10.86 26.05 11.62
N SER A 178 -12.12 25.74 11.36
CA SER A 178 -12.93 26.40 10.32
C SER A 178 -13.24 27.87 10.66
N GLU A 179 -13.06 28.32 11.91
CA GLU A 179 -13.12 29.72 12.27
C GLU A 179 -11.71 30.34 12.36
N PRO A 180 -11.47 31.53 11.78
CA PRO A 180 -10.17 32.16 11.82
C PRO A 180 -9.81 32.53 13.26
N SER A 181 -8.88 31.80 13.86
CA SER A 181 -8.29 32.22 15.14
C SER A 181 -7.40 33.44 14.92
N THR A 182 -7.72 34.54 15.60
CA THR A 182 -7.09 35.85 15.47
C THR A 182 -5.64 35.90 16.00
N GLU A 183 -5.11 34.81 16.52
CA GLU A 183 -3.79 34.79 17.15
C GLU A 183 -2.82 33.88 16.39
N GLN A 184 -1.81 34.49 15.77
CA GLN A 184 -0.75 33.83 15.02
C GLN A 184 0.05 32.81 15.87
N HIS A 185 0.06 32.98 17.19
CA HIS A 185 0.68 32.05 18.15
C HIS A 185 -0.11 30.74 18.29
N ALA A 186 -1.43 30.80 18.31
CA ALA A 186 -2.29 29.62 18.36
C ALA A 186 -2.17 28.79 17.07
N GLN A 187 -1.99 29.43 15.93
CA GLN A 187 -1.78 28.76 14.64
C GLN A 187 -0.46 27.97 14.59
N ASN A 188 0.63 28.56 15.13
CA ASN A 188 1.93 27.88 15.18
C ASN A 188 1.94 26.68 16.15
N LEU A 189 1.28 26.80 17.29
CA LEU A 189 1.14 25.72 18.27
C LEU A 189 0.27 24.58 17.72
N ASN A 190 -0.80 24.91 17.01
CA ASN A 190 -1.69 23.96 16.37
C ASN A 190 -0.98 23.21 15.23
N THR A 191 -0.15 23.88 14.44
CA THR A 191 0.63 23.23 13.38
C THR A 191 1.66 22.24 13.96
N ALA A 192 2.38 22.62 15.02
CA ALA A 192 3.33 21.74 15.68
C ALA A 192 2.64 20.52 16.31
N LEU A 193 1.48 20.70 16.97
CA LEU A 193 0.66 19.61 17.52
C LEU A 193 0.15 18.67 16.42
N LEU A 194 -0.31 19.22 15.29
CA LEU A 194 -0.77 18.44 14.14
C LEU A 194 0.34 17.59 13.55
N ASP A 195 1.53 18.16 13.38
CA ASP A 195 2.69 17.42 12.89
C ASP A 195 3.05 16.28 13.83
N TRP A 196 3.00 16.50 15.13
CA TRP A 196 3.27 15.46 16.13
C TRP A 196 2.21 14.36 16.16
N LEU A 197 0.93 14.70 16.13
CA LEU A 197 -0.20 13.75 16.14
C LEU A 197 -0.31 12.92 14.84
N CYS A 198 0.18 13.43 13.72
CA CYS A 198 0.07 12.75 12.42
C CYS A 198 1.24 11.85 12.08
N VAL A 199 2.34 11.91 12.83
CA VAL A 199 3.55 11.06 12.64
C VAL A 199 3.47 9.76 13.45
N ALA A 200 2.58 9.64 14.42
CA ALA A 200 2.44 8.47 15.30
C ALA A 200 1.67 7.30 14.67
#